data_c7a786ba5360adfdc99745fcc99270e0
#
_entry.id   c7a786ba5360adfdc99745fcc99270e0
#
_cell.length_a   1.000
_cell.length_b   1.000
_cell.length_c   1.000
_cell.angle_alpha   90.00
_cell.angle_beta   90.00
_cell.angle_gamma   90.00
#
_symmetry.space_group_name_H-M   'P 1'
#
loop_
_entity.id
_entity.type
_entity.pdbx_description
1 polymer ?
#
loop_
_entity_poly.entity_id
_entity_poly.type
_entity_poly.pdbx_seq_one_letter_code
_entity_poly.pdbx_strand_id
1 'polypeptide(L)'
;MNLDINFVRSQFPAFSENSLMNKAFFENAGGSYACGQVINRLNRFYNEKKVQPYGAFEASISGGNEMDEARVGLARYLGVKEHEVSFGPSTSQNTYVLTQAFGEWLVPGNAIIVTNQDHEANTGAWRRLSNRGVLVKEWKVNKETGELNLEDLVNLLDDDVKLVCFPHCSNIVAHINPVKEIISLVHSAGAYVCVDGVSYAPHGLPNINEIGADIYLFSSYKTYGPHQGIMVIKEVLAELLPNQGHYFNEKFLTKKFTPAGPDHAQIASCAGIVEYFDALASHHGLALSDAPSGVHKLFRSYEQKILQPLLDLSLIHI
;
A
#
# COMPACT_ATOMS: atom_id res chain seq x y z
N MET A 1 -1.91 -14.18 22.21
CA MET A 1 -3.31 -13.69 22.14
C MET A 1 -3.93 -14.29 20.90
N ASN A 2 -5.17 -14.81 20.97
CA ASN A 2 -5.85 -15.39 19.81
C ASN A 2 -6.79 -14.35 19.20
N LEU A 3 -6.83 -14.29 17.86
CA LEU A 3 -7.79 -13.46 17.13
C LEU A 3 -9.22 -13.97 17.35
N ASP A 4 -10.13 -13.10 17.79
CA ASP A 4 -11.56 -13.40 17.88
C ASP A 4 -12.21 -13.25 16.49
N ILE A 5 -12.37 -14.37 15.78
CA ILE A 5 -12.90 -14.37 14.43
C ILE A 5 -14.38 -13.97 14.36
N ASN A 6 -15.14 -14.17 15.44
CA ASN A 6 -16.55 -13.77 15.49
C ASN A 6 -16.65 -12.25 15.54
N PHE A 7 -15.81 -11.62 16.36
CA PHE A 7 -15.69 -10.16 16.38
C PHE A 7 -15.26 -9.63 15.01
N VAL A 8 -14.20 -10.21 14.41
CA VAL A 8 -13.74 -9.79 13.07
C VAL A 8 -14.88 -9.87 12.05
N ARG A 9 -15.57 -11.00 11.97
CA ARG A 9 -16.67 -11.19 11.01
C ARG A 9 -17.81 -10.21 11.23
N SER A 10 -18.12 -9.85 12.49
CA SER A 10 -19.15 -8.85 12.81
C SER A 10 -18.84 -7.44 12.31
N GLN A 11 -17.58 -7.15 12.01
CA GLN A 11 -17.16 -5.85 11.47
C GLN A 11 -17.42 -5.72 9.95
N PHE A 12 -17.80 -6.81 9.27
CA PHE A 12 -18.02 -6.84 7.83
C PHE A 12 -19.48 -7.11 7.51
N PRO A 13 -20.27 -6.11 7.10
CA PRO A 13 -21.70 -6.27 6.79
C PRO A 13 -22.00 -7.37 5.76
N ALA A 14 -21.06 -7.63 4.84
CA ALA A 14 -21.20 -8.69 3.84
C ALA A 14 -21.50 -10.07 4.44
N PHE A 15 -21.01 -10.37 5.64
CA PHE A 15 -21.28 -11.65 6.31
C PHE A 15 -22.68 -11.76 6.92
N SER A 16 -23.43 -10.64 6.95
CA SER A 16 -24.85 -10.61 7.38
C SER A 16 -25.82 -10.46 6.22
N GLU A 17 -25.31 -10.33 4.98
CA GLU A 17 -26.16 -10.19 3.79
C GLU A 17 -26.81 -11.51 3.39
N ASN A 18 -28.14 -11.52 3.26
CA ASN A 18 -28.92 -12.72 2.89
C ASN A 18 -28.44 -13.33 1.55
N SER A 19 -28.08 -12.50 0.58
CA SER A 19 -27.58 -12.94 -0.74
C SER A 19 -26.23 -13.64 -0.68
N LEU A 20 -25.48 -13.49 0.40
CA LEU A 20 -24.15 -14.06 0.63
C LEU A 20 -24.17 -15.20 1.67
N MET A 21 -25.32 -15.50 2.26
CA MET A 21 -25.45 -16.62 3.20
C MET A 21 -25.05 -17.95 2.53
N ASN A 22 -24.35 -18.79 3.28
CA ASN A 22 -23.84 -20.09 2.82
C ASN A 22 -22.85 -20.04 1.63
N LYS A 23 -22.28 -18.86 1.34
CA LYS A 23 -21.20 -18.71 0.37
C LYS A 23 -19.86 -18.58 1.08
N ALA A 24 -18.84 -19.26 0.56
CA ALA A 24 -17.46 -19.08 0.97
C ALA A 24 -16.78 -18.13 -0.02
N PHE A 25 -16.09 -17.11 0.50
CA PHE A 25 -15.35 -16.13 -0.29
C PHE A 25 -13.85 -16.35 -0.12
N PHE A 26 -13.17 -16.69 -1.22
CA PHE A 26 -11.73 -16.97 -1.26
C PHE A 26 -10.97 -16.06 -2.22
N GLU A 27 -11.60 -14.99 -2.73
CA GLU A 27 -11.04 -14.10 -3.77
C GLU A 27 -10.49 -12.80 -3.17
N ASN A 28 -9.88 -12.82 -1.98
CA ASN A 28 -9.27 -11.62 -1.37
C ASN A 28 -8.08 -11.08 -2.17
N ALA A 29 -7.44 -11.90 -3.00
CA ALA A 29 -6.35 -11.45 -3.88
C ALA A 29 -6.82 -10.41 -4.91
N GLY A 30 -8.06 -10.49 -5.38
CA GLY A 30 -8.69 -9.52 -6.27
C GLY A 30 -9.25 -8.30 -5.54
N GLY A 31 -9.72 -8.48 -4.30
CA GLY A 31 -10.26 -7.44 -3.44
C GLY A 31 -10.96 -8.03 -2.22
N SER A 32 -10.97 -7.30 -1.11
CA SER A 32 -11.66 -7.70 0.12
C SER A 32 -13.04 -7.06 0.22
N TYR A 33 -13.93 -7.63 1.04
CA TYR A 33 -15.09 -6.89 1.51
C TYR A 33 -14.65 -5.67 2.31
N ALA A 34 -15.40 -4.55 2.18
CA ALA A 34 -15.16 -3.38 3.00
C ALA A 34 -15.70 -3.59 4.42
N CYS A 35 -14.99 -3.09 5.42
CA CYS A 35 -15.48 -3.08 6.80
C CYS A 35 -16.61 -2.05 6.98
N GLY A 36 -17.45 -2.24 7.99
CA GLY A 36 -18.61 -1.39 8.27
C GLY A 36 -18.25 0.06 8.49
N GLN A 37 -17.12 0.32 9.12
CA GLN A 37 -16.60 1.67 9.37
C GLN A 37 -16.35 2.43 8.04
N VAL A 38 -15.77 1.77 7.04
CA VAL A 38 -15.55 2.35 5.71
C VAL A 38 -16.88 2.66 5.03
N ILE A 39 -17.83 1.71 5.04
CA ILE A 39 -19.17 1.89 4.44
C ILE A 39 -19.90 3.05 5.11
N ASN A 40 -19.87 3.13 6.44
CA ASN A 40 -20.52 4.19 7.20
C ASN A 40 -19.92 5.57 6.89
N ARG A 41 -18.59 5.69 6.81
CA ARG A 41 -17.94 6.96 6.43
C ARG A 41 -18.27 7.37 5.02
N LEU A 42 -18.29 6.45 4.06
CA LEU A 42 -18.66 6.71 2.68
C LEU A 42 -20.09 7.24 2.58
N ASN A 43 -21.05 6.57 3.22
CA ASN A 43 -22.45 6.97 3.27
C ASN A 43 -22.62 8.35 3.91
N ARG A 44 -21.98 8.59 5.06
CA ARG A 44 -22.02 9.87 5.76
C ARG A 44 -21.48 11.00 4.88
N PHE A 45 -20.33 10.77 4.24
CA PHE A 45 -19.71 11.78 3.38
C PHE A 45 -20.62 12.16 2.21
N TYR A 46 -21.21 11.19 1.53
CA TYR A 46 -22.13 11.45 0.42
C TYR A 46 -23.40 12.16 0.84
N ASN A 47 -23.95 11.86 2.01
CA ASN A 47 -25.18 12.47 2.50
C ASN A 47 -24.99 13.89 3.06
N GLU A 48 -23.84 14.17 3.71
CA GLU A 48 -23.68 15.36 4.52
C GLU A 48 -22.59 16.32 4.00
N LYS A 49 -21.59 15.82 3.27
CA LYS A 49 -20.32 16.52 3.02
C LYS A 49 -19.86 16.49 1.55
N LYS A 50 -20.74 16.08 0.63
CA LYS A 50 -20.43 15.95 -0.81
C LYS A 50 -20.38 17.33 -1.48
N VAL A 51 -19.42 18.15 -1.05
CA VAL A 51 -19.06 19.46 -1.59
C VAL A 51 -17.54 19.54 -1.74
N GLN A 52 -17.04 20.64 -2.34
CA GLN A 52 -15.59 20.84 -2.43
C GLN A 52 -15.00 21.00 -1.02
N PRO A 53 -14.06 20.14 -0.58
CA PRO A 53 -13.41 20.25 0.74
C PRO A 53 -12.50 21.47 0.87
N TYR A 54 -12.15 21.79 2.10
CA TYR A 54 -11.23 22.88 2.48
C TYR A 54 -11.71 24.30 2.14
N GLY A 55 -13.00 24.50 1.95
CA GLY A 55 -13.59 25.83 1.84
C GLY A 55 -13.97 26.42 3.20
N ALA A 56 -14.65 27.58 3.18
CA ALA A 56 -14.90 28.38 4.38
C ALA A 56 -16.24 28.05 5.10
N PHE A 57 -17.04 27.12 4.63
CA PHE A 57 -18.35 26.78 5.21
C PHE A 57 -18.33 25.35 5.81
N GLU A 58 -19.23 25.10 6.76
CA GLU A 58 -19.21 23.95 7.66
C GLU A 58 -19.06 22.59 6.96
N ALA A 59 -19.89 22.28 5.97
CA ALA A 59 -19.81 21.00 5.25
C ALA A 59 -18.47 20.81 4.53
N SER A 60 -17.91 21.90 3.98
CA SER A 60 -16.61 21.90 3.30
C SER A 60 -15.45 21.68 4.26
N ILE A 61 -15.46 22.37 5.41
CA ILE A 61 -14.48 22.19 6.49
C ILE A 61 -14.54 20.76 7.00
N SER A 62 -15.74 20.27 7.31
CA SER A 62 -15.95 18.91 7.81
C SER A 62 -15.52 17.84 6.82
N GLY A 63 -15.75 18.03 5.52
CA GLY A 63 -15.26 17.13 4.47
C GLY A 63 -13.74 17.08 4.38
N GLY A 64 -13.08 18.25 4.52
CA GLY A 64 -11.62 18.33 4.58
C GLY A 64 -11.05 17.61 5.80
N ASN A 65 -11.64 17.84 6.97
CA ASN A 65 -11.22 17.18 8.21
C ASN A 65 -11.30 15.66 8.13
N GLU A 66 -12.35 15.08 7.54
CA GLU A 66 -12.44 13.62 7.36
C GLU A 66 -11.37 13.04 6.41
N MET A 67 -10.98 13.81 5.40
CA MET A 67 -9.85 13.41 4.54
C MET A 67 -8.52 13.48 5.29
N ASP A 68 -8.33 14.47 6.14
CA ASP A 68 -7.13 14.59 6.98
C ASP A 68 -7.08 13.50 8.06
N GLU A 69 -8.22 13.14 8.68
CA GLU A 69 -8.31 11.98 9.59
C GLU A 69 -7.83 10.68 8.93
N ALA A 70 -8.18 10.45 7.65
CA ALA A 70 -7.69 9.28 6.92
C ALA A 70 -6.17 9.29 6.77
N ARG A 71 -5.60 10.46 6.43
CA ARG A 71 -4.15 10.62 6.29
C ARG A 71 -3.42 10.42 7.61
N VAL A 72 -3.85 11.11 8.66
CA VAL A 72 -3.28 11.02 10.02
C VAL A 72 -3.35 9.59 10.54
N GLY A 73 -4.50 8.94 10.42
CA GLY A 73 -4.72 7.58 10.91
C GLY A 73 -3.83 6.56 10.18
N LEU A 74 -3.76 6.63 8.85
CA LEU A 74 -2.89 5.75 8.06
C LEU A 74 -1.42 6.01 8.35
N ALA A 75 -1.00 7.27 8.47
CA ALA A 75 0.38 7.62 8.81
C ALA A 75 0.81 7.01 10.15
N ARG A 76 -0.07 7.04 11.15
CA ARG A 76 0.16 6.39 12.46
C ARG A 76 0.39 4.88 12.31
N TYR A 77 -0.45 4.18 11.56
CA TYR A 77 -0.33 2.73 11.35
C TYR A 77 0.91 2.35 10.53
N LEU A 78 1.29 3.20 9.60
CA LEU A 78 2.44 2.98 8.70
C LEU A 78 3.77 3.48 9.30
N GLY A 79 3.73 4.18 10.45
CA GLY A 79 4.92 4.74 11.10
C GLY A 79 5.60 5.85 10.30
N VAL A 80 4.84 6.67 9.57
CA VAL A 80 5.35 7.73 8.69
C VAL A 80 4.74 9.09 9.02
N LYS A 81 5.25 10.16 8.42
CA LYS A 81 4.67 11.49 8.57
C LYS A 81 3.38 11.62 7.74
N GLU A 82 2.45 12.44 8.20
CA GLU A 82 1.15 12.65 7.53
C GLU A 82 1.31 13.11 6.09
N HIS A 83 2.24 14.03 5.83
CA HIS A 83 2.49 14.56 4.50
C HIS A 83 3.23 13.59 3.55
N GLU A 84 3.73 12.46 4.07
CA GLU A 84 4.29 11.38 3.26
C GLU A 84 3.20 10.45 2.70
N VAL A 85 1.94 10.55 3.19
CA VAL A 85 0.81 9.73 2.71
C VAL A 85 0.03 10.46 1.62
N SER A 86 -0.05 9.84 0.45
CA SER A 86 -0.80 10.31 -0.71
C SER A 86 -1.84 9.29 -1.16
N PHE A 87 -2.89 9.75 -1.83
CA PHE A 87 -3.98 8.93 -2.35
C PHE A 87 -4.08 9.08 -3.86
N GLY A 88 -4.40 8.00 -4.53
CA GLY A 88 -4.73 8.01 -5.96
C GLY A 88 -5.80 6.96 -6.28
N PRO A 89 -6.34 6.94 -7.49
CA PRO A 89 -7.45 6.05 -7.86
C PRO A 89 -7.12 4.57 -7.74
N SER A 90 -5.85 4.19 -7.87
CA SER A 90 -5.34 2.81 -7.70
C SER A 90 -3.82 2.81 -7.56
N THR A 91 -3.25 1.70 -7.10
CA THR A 91 -1.79 1.51 -7.06
C THR A 91 -1.18 1.67 -8.46
N SER A 92 -1.80 1.12 -9.51
CA SER A 92 -1.32 1.27 -10.89
C SER A 92 -1.26 2.74 -11.32
N GLN A 93 -2.29 3.53 -11.03
CA GLN A 93 -2.30 4.98 -11.31
C GLN A 93 -1.19 5.71 -10.53
N ASN A 94 -0.99 5.36 -9.27
CA ASN A 94 0.09 5.93 -8.46
C ASN A 94 1.46 5.64 -9.08
N THR A 95 1.68 4.40 -9.55
CA THR A 95 2.93 4.04 -10.24
C THR A 95 3.12 4.83 -11.53
N TYR A 96 2.04 5.05 -12.32
CA TYR A 96 2.13 5.90 -13.51
C TYR A 96 2.52 7.35 -13.17
N VAL A 97 1.98 7.92 -12.10
CA VAL A 97 2.34 9.27 -11.62
C VAL A 97 3.82 9.31 -11.19
N LEU A 98 4.27 8.32 -10.43
CA LEU A 98 5.67 8.19 -10.05
C LEU A 98 6.58 8.05 -11.27
N THR A 99 6.18 7.24 -12.25
CA THR A 99 6.95 7.05 -13.50
C THR A 99 7.10 8.37 -14.26
N GLN A 100 6.09 9.25 -14.28
CA GLN A 100 6.23 10.57 -14.87
C GLN A 100 7.24 11.42 -14.08
N ALA A 101 7.11 11.48 -12.75
CA ALA A 101 8.04 12.23 -11.89
C ALA A 101 9.49 11.74 -12.05
N PHE A 102 9.72 10.44 -12.00
CA PHE A 102 11.04 9.85 -12.21
C PHE A 102 11.56 10.08 -13.64
N GLY A 103 10.67 10.02 -14.64
CA GLY A 103 11.05 10.24 -16.05
C GLY A 103 11.44 11.69 -16.34
N GLU A 104 11.05 12.66 -15.51
CA GLU A 104 11.51 14.05 -15.57
C GLU A 104 12.80 14.26 -14.75
N TRP A 105 13.02 13.47 -13.72
CA TRP A 105 14.19 13.56 -12.85
C TRP A 105 15.40 12.77 -13.37
N LEU A 106 15.17 11.58 -13.92
CA LEU A 106 16.21 10.71 -14.45
C LEU A 106 16.74 11.25 -15.78
N VAL A 107 18.03 11.05 -16.04
CA VAL A 107 18.68 11.42 -17.31
C VAL A 107 19.00 10.16 -18.12
N PRO A 108 19.13 10.28 -19.47
CA PRO A 108 19.59 9.18 -20.31
C PRO A 108 20.91 8.57 -19.79
N GLY A 109 20.96 7.25 -19.69
CA GLY A 109 22.07 6.50 -19.11
C GLY A 109 21.85 6.09 -17.66
N ASN A 110 20.96 6.77 -16.90
CA ASN A 110 20.55 6.24 -15.61
C ASN A 110 19.84 4.89 -15.78
N ALA A 111 19.88 4.06 -14.74
CA ALA A 111 19.27 2.75 -14.72
C ALA A 111 18.22 2.62 -13.61
N ILE A 112 17.23 1.77 -13.85
CA ILE A 112 16.32 1.26 -12.83
C ILE A 112 16.34 -0.26 -12.86
N ILE A 113 16.02 -0.88 -11.73
CA ILE A 113 15.84 -2.33 -11.62
C ILE A 113 14.36 -2.61 -11.36
N VAL A 114 13.77 -3.51 -12.14
CA VAL A 114 12.43 -4.08 -11.91
C VAL A 114 12.55 -5.60 -11.83
N THR A 115 11.55 -6.27 -11.27
CA THR A 115 11.57 -7.74 -11.19
C THR A 115 10.40 -8.35 -11.97
N ASN A 116 10.55 -9.60 -12.41
CA ASN A 116 9.47 -10.40 -12.98
C ASN A 116 8.66 -11.18 -11.90
N GLN A 117 8.96 -10.98 -10.62
CA GLN A 117 8.14 -11.50 -9.51
C GLN A 117 6.96 -10.59 -9.19
N ASP A 118 7.03 -9.32 -9.59
CA ASP A 118 6.06 -8.29 -9.21
C ASP A 118 4.86 -8.23 -10.16
N HIS A 119 3.77 -7.63 -9.65
CA HIS A 119 2.58 -7.37 -10.44
C HIS A 119 2.86 -6.29 -11.51
N GLU A 120 2.14 -6.38 -12.65
CA GLU A 120 2.27 -5.41 -13.76
C GLU A 120 2.09 -3.94 -13.31
N ALA A 121 1.30 -3.71 -12.24
CA ALA A 121 1.13 -2.38 -11.64
C ALA A 121 2.45 -1.74 -11.21
N ASN A 122 3.42 -2.53 -10.75
CA ASN A 122 4.73 -2.03 -10.30
C ASN A 122 5.89 -2.44 -11.23
N THR A 123 5.61 -2.89 -12.43
CA THR A 123 6.65 -3.20 -13.44
C THR A 123 6.40 -2.48 -14.76
N GLY A 124 5.18 -2.56 -15.29
CA GLY A 124 4.88 -2.09 -16.64
C GLY A 124 5.05 -0.58 -16.83
N ALA A 125 4.62 0.22 -15.86
CA ALA A 125 4.80 1.67 -15.93
C ALA A 125 6.30 2.03 -15.92
N TRP A 126 7.09 1.42 -15.04
CA TRP A 126 8.53 1.66 -14.91
C TRP A 126 9.31 1.29 -16.18
N ARG A 127 8.95 0.18 -16.82
CA ARG A 127 9.58 -0.28 -18.08
C ARG A 127 9.46 0.75 -19.23
N ARG A 128 8.44 1.63 -19.18
CA ARG A 128 8.25 2.71 -20.18
C ARG A 128 9.32 3.80 -20.10
N LEU A 129 10.08 3.89 -19.00
CA LEU A 129 11.21 4.82 -18.89
C LEU A 129 12.30 4.54 -19.92
N SER A 130 12.36 3.32 -20.46
CA SER A 130 13.25 3.00 -21.59
C SER A 130 13.04 3.91 -22.81
N ASN A 131 11.83 4.39 -23.03
CA ASN A 131 11.51 5.36 -24.11
C ASN A 131 12.15 6.74 -23.90
N ARG A 132 12.66 7.01 -22.67
CA ARG A 132 13.38 8.24 -22.31
C ARG A 132 14.90 8.04 -22.17
N GLY A 133 15.41 6.88 -22.60
CA GLY A 133 16.83 6.54 -22.53
C GLY A 133 17.31 6.03 -21.17
N VAL A 134 16.38 5.70 -20.25
CA VAL A 134 16.69 5.05 -18.99
C VAL A 134 16.89 3.55 -19.21
N LEU A 135 17.96 2.98 -18.69
CA LEU A 135 18.22 1.54 -18.77
C LEU A 135 17.33 0.79 -17.78
N VAL A 136 16.61 -0.23 -18.26
CA VAL A 136 15.75 -1.08 -17.44
C VAL A 136 16.42 -2.43 -17.26
N LYS A 137 16.96 -2.69 -16.07
CA LYS A 137 17.54 -3.97 -15.69
C LYS A 137 16.46 -4.86 -15.07
N GLU A 138 16.52 -6.16 -15.31
CA GLU A 138 15.54 -7.10 -14.77
C GLU A 138 16.18 -8.03 -13.74
N TRP A 139 15.71 -7.93 -12.50
CA TRP A 139 16.03 -8.86 -11.42
C TRP A 139 15.06 -10.03 -11.49
N LYS A 140 15.55 -11.17 -11.94
CA LYS A 140 14.74 -12.34 -12.27
C LYS A 140 14.57 -13.27 -11.10
N VAL A 141 13.38 -13.85 -10.98
CA VAL A 141 13.13 -14.94 -10.03
C VAL A 141 13.95 -16.18 -10.40
N ASN A 142 14.39 -16.91 -9.39
CA ASN A 142 14.81 -18.28 -9.55
C ASN A 142 13.59 -19.12 -9.97
N LYS A 143 13.67 -19.81 -11.10
CA LYS A 143 12.55 -20.54 -11.68
C LYS A 143 12.12 -21.77 -10.87
N GLU A 144 13.03 -22.31 -10.05
CA GLU A 144 12.78 -23.50 -9.23
C GLU A 144 12.11 -23.13 -7.90
N THR A 145 12.51 -21.99 -7.30
CA THR A 145 12.02 -21.57 -5.97
C THR A 145 10.97 -20.46 -6.05
N GLY A 146 10.92 -19.69 -7.14
CA GLY A 146 10.09 -18.49 -7.26
C GLY A 146 10.61 -17.29 -6.47
N GLU A 147 11.77 -17.39 -5.86
CA GLU A 147 12.40 -16.37 -5.01
C GLU A 147 13.31 -15.44 -5.79
N LEU A 148 13.55 -14.26 -5.25
CA LEU A 148 14.53 -13.29 -5.72
C LEU A 148 15.86 -13.51 -4.99
N ASN A 149 16.93 -13.82 -5.75
CA ASN A 149 18.26 -14.02 -5.16
C ASN A 149 18.95 -12.66 -4.92
N LEU A 150 19.44 -12.42 -3.71
CA LEU A 150 20.11 -11.17 -3.34
C LEU A 150 21.47 -11.01 -4.06
N GLU A 151 22.18 -12.08 -4.37
CA GLU A 151 23.41 -12.01 -5.14
C GLU A 151 23.18 -11.48 -6.56
N ASP A 152 22.05 -11.87 -7.19
CA ASP A 152 21.67 -11.35 -8.50
C ASP A 152 21.37 -9.85 -8.43
N LEU A 153 20.74 -9.38 -7.34
CA LEU A 153 20.52 -7.94 -7.12
C LEU A 153 21.85 -7.19 -7.00
N VAL A 154 22.79 -7.71 -6.18
CA VAL A 154 24.12 -7.11 -6.02
C VAL A 154 24.84 -6.98 -7.36
N ASN A 155 24.75 -8.00 -8.22
CA ASN A 155 25.37 -7.97 -9.55
C ASN A 155 24.71 -7.00 -10.53
N LEU A 156 23.44 -6.60 -10.29
CA LEU A 156 22.72 -5.61 -11.09
C LEU A 156 22.96 -4.17 -10.64
N LEU A 157 23.34 -3.97 -9.36
CA LEU A 157 23.57 -2.65 -8.78
C LEU A 157 24.92 -2.09 -9.28
N ASP A 158 24.88 -0.84 -9.74
CA ASP A 158 26.03 -0.01 -10.10
C ASP A 158 25.68 1.48 -9.89
N ASP A 159 26.62 2.37 -10.17
CA ASP A 159 26.49 3.83 -9.96
C ASP A 159 25.37 4.47 -10.79
N ASP A 160 24.94 3.84 -11.89
CA ASP A 160 23.88 4.34 -12.76
C ASP A 160 22.49 3.97 -12.24
N VAL A 161 22.35 2.97 -11.38
CA VAL A 161 21.07 2.56 -10.79
C VAL A 161 20.57 3.62 -9.83
N LYS A 162 19.35 4.13 -10.06
CA LYS A 162 18.71 5.17 -9.23
C LYS A 162 17.46 4.69 -8.51
N LEU A 163 16.85 3.59 -8.96
CA LEU A 163 15.62 3.05 -8.38
C LEU A 163 15.58 1.53 -8.53
N VAL A 164 15.15 0.84 -7.48
CA VAL A 164 14.83 -0.59 -7.48
C VAL A 164 13.38 -0.79 -7.09
N CYS A 165 12.59 -1.44 -7.95
CA CYS A 165 11.17 -1.72 -7.74
C CYS A 165 10.98 -3.22 -7.52
N PHE A 166 10.33 -3.61 -6.41
CA PHE A 166 10.09 -5.01 -6.07
C PHE A 166 8.88 -5.17 -5.14
N PRO A 167 8.26 -6.37 -5.06
CA PRO A 167 7.12 -6.61 -4.17
C PRO A 167 7.59 -6.94 -2.74
N HIS A 168 6.84 -6.49 -1.74
CA HIS A 168 7.01 -6.96 -0.35
C HIS A 168 6.63 -8.45 -0.25
N CYS A 169 5.52 -8.81 -0.89
CA CYS A 169 5.04 -10.18 -1.02
C CYS A 169 4.58 -10.42 -2.45
N SER A 170 5.03 -11.50 -3.07
CA SER A 170 4.59 -11.87 -4.41
C SER A 170 3.09 -12.21 -4.43
N ASN A 171 2.36 -11.62 -5.36
CA ASN A 171 0.94 -11.91 -5.57
C ASN A 171 0.68 -13.27 -6.25
N ILE A 172 1.70 -13.96 -6.73
CA ILE A 172 1.61 -15.26 -7.41
C ILE A 172 2.08 -16.40 -6.52
N VAL A 173 3.31 -16.31 -5.98
CA VAL A 173 3.91 -17.39 -5.20
C VAL A 173 3.83 -17.16 -3.69
N ALA A 174 3.22 -16.04 -3.26
CA ALA A 174 3.05 -15.66 -1.85
C ALA A 174 4.36 -15.59 -1.03
N HIS A 175 5.52 -15.58 -1.70
CA HIS A 175 6.82 -15.41 -1.03
C HIS A 175 6.94 -13.99 -0.48
N ILE A 176 7.32 -13.88 0.79
CA ILE A 176 7.60 -12.60 1.46
C ILE A 176 9.09 -12.32 1.32
N ASN A 177 9.43 -11.28 0.58
CA ASN A 177 10.81 -10.88 0.37
C ASN A 177 11.46 -10.28 1.63
N PRO A 178 12.78 -10.44 1.84
CA PRO A 178 13.50 -9.85 2.98
C PRO A 178 13.75 -8.36 2.75
N VAL A 179 12.66 -7.57 2.86
CA VAL A 179 12.61 -6.15 2.43
C VAL A 179 13.69 -5.30 3.08
N LYS A 180 13.95 -5.45 4.39
CA LYS A 180 14.98 -4.67 5.09
C LYS A 180 16.38 -4.92 4.52
N GLU A 181 16.67 -6.17 4.19
CA GLU A 181 17.96 -6.57 3.65
C GLU A 181 18.14 -6.04 2.21
N ILE A 182 17.11 -6.17 1.38
CA ILE A 182 17.08 -5.61 0.03
C ILE A 182 17.31 -4.10 0.07
N ILE A 183 16.57 -3.38 0.91
CA ILE A 183 16.67 -1.92 1.05
C ILE A 183 18.09 -1.51 1.48
N SER A 184 18.67 -2.23 2.44
CA SER A 184 20.03 -1.95 2.90
C SER A 184 21.06 -2.08 1.76
N LEU A 185 20.95 -3.10 0.92
CA LEU A 185 21.81 -3.29 -0.25
C LEU A 185 21.62 -2.14 -1.26
N VAL A 186 20.38 -1.80 -1.58
CA VAL A 186 20.05 -0.74 -2.56
C VAL A 186 20.53 0.62 -2.07
N HIS A 187 20.27 0.97 -0.81
CA HIS A 187 20.74 2.23 -0.23
C HIS A 187 22.27 2.31 -0.17
N SER A 188 22.96 1.18 0.09
CA SER A 188 24.43 1.13 0.06
C SER A 188 25.01 1.42 -1.33
N ALA A 189 24.24 1.17 -2.38
CA ALA A 189 24.57 1.52 -3.77
C ALA A 189 24.12 2.93 -4.18
N GLY A 190 23.51 3.71 -3.26
CA GLY A 190 23.05 5.08 -3.52
C GLY A 190 21.76 5.19 -4.33
N ALA A 191 20.97 4.11 -4.43
CA ALA A 191 19.70 4.06 -5.13
C ALA A 191 18.50 4.09 -4.16
N TYR A 192 17.32 4.50 -4.65
CA TYR A 192 16.05 4.49 -3.94
C TYR A 192 15.29 3.17 -4.16
N VAL A 193 14.28 2.90 -3.31
CA VAL A 193 13.42 1.73 -3.45
C VAL A 193 11.95 2.12 -3.60
N CYS A 194 11.25 1.38 -4.48
CA CYS A 194 9.79 1.38 -4.58
C CYS A 194 9.26 -0.02 -4.27
N VAL A 195 8.58 -0.16 -3.13
CA VAL A 195 8.09 -1.45 -2.65
C VAL A 195 6.59 -1.56 -2.92
N ASP A 196 6.17 -2.58 -3.67
CA ASP A 196 4.76 -2.95 -3.81
C ASP A 196 4.32 -3.78 -2.60
N GLY A 197 3.51 -3.17 -1.74
CA GLY A 197 2.94 -3.81 -0.55
C GLY A 197 1.51 -4.31 -0.73
N VAL A 198 0.97 -4.32 -1.94
CA VAL A 198 -0.44 -4.65 -2.22
C VAL A 198 -0.83 -6.03 -1.67
N SER A 199 0.03 -7.02 -1.83
CA SER A 199 -0.23 -8.38 -1.32
C SER A 199 0.16 -8.58 0.13
N TYR A 200 0.88 -7.64 0.75
CA TYR A 200 1.30 -7.71 2.16
C TYR A 200 0.38 -6.94 3.11
N ALA A 201 -0.08 -5.76 2.71
CA ALA A 201 -0.84 -4.85 3.57
C ALA A 201 -2.12 -5.45 4.19
N PRO A 202 -2.88 -6.35 3.52
CA PRO A 202 -4.07 -6.97 4.11
C PRO A 202 -3.79 -7.82 5.35
N HIS A 203 -2.56 -8.30 5.49
CA HIS A 203 -2.10 -9.14 6.61
C HIS A 203 -1.58 -8.32 7.82
N GLY A 204 -1.91 -7.04 7.85
CA GLY A 204 -1.47 -6.03 8.82
C GLY A 204 -0.44 -5.08 8.21
N LEU A 205 -0.70 -3.79 8.35
CA LEU A 205 0.14 -2.74 7.78
C LEU A 205 1.56 -2.81 8.38
N PRO A 206 2.62 -2.73 7.57
CA PRO A 206 3.98 -2.69 8.08
C PRO A 206 4.34 -1.29 8.59
N ASN A 207 5.29 -1.21 9.52
CA ASN A 207 5.93 0.05 9.86
C ASN A 207 6.96 0.39 8.77
N ILE A 208 6.61 1.32 7.88
CA ILE A 208 7.41 1.68 6.70
C ILE A 208 8.72 2.35 7.12
N ASN A 209 8.70 3.12 8.20
CA ASN A 209 9.92 3.73 8.72
C ASN A 209 10.92 2.70 9.24
N GLU A 210 10.43 1.63 9.89
CA GLU A 210 11.29 0.54 10.36
C GLU A 210 11.86 -0.32 9.25
N ILE A 211 11.15 -0.50 8.13
CA ILE A 211 11.67 -1.24 6.98
C ILE A 211 12.56 -0.38 6.08
N GLY A 212 12.46 0.96 6.19
CA GLY A 212 13.32 1.91 5.50
C GLY A 212 12.94 2.19 4.03
N ALA A 213 11.72 1.84 3.58
CA ALA A 213 11.32 2.06 2.20
C ALA A 213 11.14 3.55 1.88
N ASP A 214 11.66 3.98 0.71
CA ASP A 214 11.50 5.34 0.21
C ASP A 214 10.11 5.57 -0.39
N ILE A 215 9.59 4.55 -1.10
CA ILE A 215 8.23 4.51 -1.63
C ILE A 215 7.61 3.18 -1.22
N TYR A 216 6.37 3.24 -0.72
CA TYR A 216 5.58 2.05 -0.42
C TYR A 216 4.16 2.21 -0.96
N LEU A 217 3.71 1.23 -1.75
CA LEU A 217 2.44 1.27 -2.46
C LEU A 217 1.52 0.16 -1.96
N PHE A 218 0.22 0.46 -1.75
CA PHE A 218 -0.77 -0.59 -1.56
C PHE A 218 -2.18 -0.13 -1.96
N SER A 219 -3.09 -1.11 -2.06
CA SER A 219 -4.48 -0.88 -2.46
C SER A 219 -5.40 -1.02 -1.26
N SER A 220 -6.14 0.06 -0.92
CA SER A 220 -7.08 0.02 0.20
C SER A 220 -8.22 -0.97 -0.03
N TYR A 221 -8.68 -1.18 -1.28
CA TYR A 221 -9.75 -2.14 -1.59
C TYR A 221 -9.34 -3.61 -1.40
N LYS A 222 -8.05 -3.90 -1.25
CA LYS A 222 -7.55 -5.20 -0.80
C LYS A 222 -7.32 -5.26 0.70
N THR A 223 -7.34 -4.08 1.36
CA THR A 223 -7.10 -3.87 2.79
C THR A 223 -8.37 -3.33 3.47
N TYR A 224 -9.51 -3.98 3.20
CA TYR A 224 -10.83 -3.75 3.82
C TYR A 224 -11.45 -2.38 3.55
N GLY A 225 -10.88 -1.59 2.63
CA GLY A 225 -11.23 -0.20 2.33
C GLY A 225 -11.95 0.01 1.00
N PRO A 226 -12.11 1.28 0.58
CA PRO A 226 -12.68 1.66 -0.70
C PRO A 226 -11.68 1.45 -1.84
N HIS A 227 -12.11 1.68 -3.09
CA HIS A 227 -11.24 1.56 -4.26
C HIS A 227 -10.30 2.76 -4.38
N GLN A 228 -9.21 2.75 -3.59
CA GLN A 228 -8.14 3.76 -3.61
C GLN A 228 -6.77 3.08 -3.60
N GLY A 229 -5.79 3.70 -4.26
CA GLY A 229 -4.38 3.41 -4.09
C GLY A 229 -3.78 4.31 -3.02
N ILE A 230 -3.09 3.74 -2.06
CA ILE A 230 -2.35 4.47 -1.03
C ILE A 230 -0.86 4.42 -1.38
N MET A 231 -0.22 5.56 -1.31
CA MET A 231 1.18 5.75 -1.66
C MET A 231 1.87 6.51 -0.55
N VAL A 232 2.90 5.91 0.02
CA VAL A 232 3.84 6.58 0.91
C VAL A 232 5.07 6.95 0.10
N ILE A 233 5.49 8.20 0.19
CA ILE A 233 6.76 8.69 -0.37
C ILE A 233 7.47 9.44 0.74
N LYS A 234 8.71 9.04 1.05
CA LYS A 234 9.51 9.72 2.08
C LYS A 234 9.77 11.16 1.67
N GLU A 235 9.67 12.08 2.63
CA GLU A 235 9.77 13.52 2.42
C GLU A 235 10.97 13.92 1.55
N VAL A 236 12.15 13.38 1.85
CA VAL A 236 13.40 13.70 1.12
C VAL A 236 13.27 13.37 -0.38
N LEU A 237 12.69 12.23 -0.72
CA LEU A 237 12.45 11.83 -2.11
C LEU A 237 11.31 12.63 -2.73
N ALA A 238 10.25 12.90 -1.97
CA ALA A 238 9.12 13.70 -2.42
C ALA A 238 9.54 15.14 -2.77
N GLU A 239 10.47 15.74 -2.03
CA GLU A 239 11.03 17.07 -2.33
C GLU A 239 11.86 17.06 -3.61
N LEU A 240 12.64 16.00 -3.83
CA LEU A 240 13.53 15.84 -4.97
C LEU A 240 12.77 15.67 -6.30
N LEU A 241 11.69 14.91 -6.28
CA LEU A 241 10.94 14.59 -7.51
C LEU A 241 10.13 15.79 -8.01
N PRO A 242 9.98 15.99 -9.34
CA PRO A 242 9.15 17.05 -9.93
C PRO A 242 7.66 16.92 -9.59
N ASN A 243 6.98 18.08 -9.53
CA ASN A 243 5.54 18.15 -9.29
C ASN A 243 4.74 17.52 -10.43
N GLN A 244 3.82 16.63 -10.08
CA GLN A 244 2.87 15.99 -10.99
C GLN A 244 1.43 16.46 -10.75
N GLY A 245 1.20 17.22 -9.69
CA GLY A 245 -0.08 17.82 -9.36
C GLY A 245 -0.36 19.10 -10.13
N HIS A 246 -1.51 19.71 -9.85
CA HIS A 246 -1.81 21.03 -10.39
C HIS A 246 -0.73 22.04 -10.02
N TYR A 247 -0.37 22.93 -10.94
CA TYR A 247 0.66 23.96 -10.76
C TYR A 247 0.49 24.79 -9.49
N PHE A 248 -0.75 25.19 -9.16
CA PHE A 248 -1.03 25.96 -7.95
C PHE A 248 -0.89 25.16 -6.64
N ASN A 249 -0.72 23.85 -6.72
CA ASN A 249 -0.51 22.94 -5.58
C ASN A 249 0.97 22.54 -5.37
N GLU A 250 1.90 23.03 -6.17
CA GLU A 250 3.30 22.63 -6.18
C GLU A 250 3.98 22.69 -4.80
N LYS A 251 3.59 23.63 -3.96
CA LYS A 251 4.14 23.83 -2.61
C LYS A 251 3.64 22.79 -1.58
N PHE A 252 2.63 21.99 -1.91
CA PHE A 252 2.01 21.04 -0.98
C PHE A 252 2.44 19.62 -1.31
N LEU A 253 3.33 19.03 -0.50
CA LEU A 253 3.78 17.63 -0.70
C LEU A 253 2.63 16.64 -0.82
N THR A 254 1.57 16.82 -0.01
CA THR A 254 0.35 15.97 -0.04
C THR A 254 -0.44 16.03 -1.36
N LYS A 255 -0.16 17.03 -2.22
CA LYS A 255 -0.84 17.24 -3.50
C LYS A 255 0.09 17.07 -4.70
N LYS A 256 1.39 16.99 -4.44
CA LYS A 256 2.46 16.97 -5.45
C LYS A 256 2.33 15.81 -6.45
N PHE A 257 1.82 14.68 -5.99
CA PHE A 257 1.62 13.47 -6.79
C PHE A 257 0.14 13.16 -7.07
N THR A 258 -0.72 14.19 -7.05
CA THR A 258 -2.15 14.08 -7.35
C THR A 258 -2.48 14.92 -8.59
N PRO A 259 -2.46 14.33 -9.82
CA PRO A 259 -2.59 15.07 -11.09
C PRO A 259 -3.95 15.74 -11.31
N ALA A 260 -5.00 15.28 -10.62
CA ALA A 260 -6.36 15.77 -10.78
C ALA A 260 -7.07 15.89 -9.43
N GLY A 261 -8.32 16.37 -9.43
CA GLY A 261 -9.17 16.33 -8.24
C GLY A 261 -9.44 14.87 -7.85
N PRO A 262 -9.13 14.47 -6.60
CA PRO A 262 -9.34 13.10 -6.14
C PRO A 262 -10.81 12.85 -5.76
N ASP A 263 -11.18 11.58 -5.58
CA ASP A 263 -12.47 11.23 -4.95
C ASP A 263 -12.40 11.46 -3.44
N HIS A 264 -12.95 12.58 -2.99
CA HIS A 264 -12.90 13.03 -1.60
C HIS A 264 -13.58 12.03 -0.64
N ALA A 265 -14.72 11.46 -1.05
CA ALA A 265 -15.49 10.53 -0.23
C ALA A 265 -14.70 9.21 -0.01
N GLN A 266 -14.08 8.70 -1.05
CA GLN A 266 -13.26 7.50 -0.93
C GLN A 266 -12.02 7.74 -0.07
N ILE A 267 -11.35 8.91 -0.22
CA ILE A 267 -10.22 9.25 0.65
C ILE A 267 -10.67 9.32 2.11
N ALA A 268 -11.74 10.08 2.41
CA ALA A 268 -12.26 10.20 3.76
C ALA A 268 -12.64 8.83 4.36
N SER A 269 -13.22 7.94 3.55
CA SER A 269 -13.62 6.62 4.01
C SER A 269 -12.44 5.68 4.32
N CYS A 270 -11.23 5.95 3.83
CA CYS A 270 -10.02 5.20 4.22
C CYS A 270 -9.74 5.29 5.73
N ALA A 271 -10.20 6.34 6.44
CA ALA A 271 -10.14 6.39 7.90
C ALA A 271 -10.90 5.24 8.57
N GLY A 272 -11.91 4.68 7.90
CA GLY A 272 -12.65 3.52 8.39
C GLY A 272 -11.78 2.25 8.53
N ILE A 273 -10.70 2.11 7.75
CA ILE A 273 -9.72 1.03 7.91
C ILE A 273 -9.02 1.16 9.28
N VAL A 274 -8.64 2.39 9.62
CA VAL A 274 -7.99 2.72 10.90
C VAL A 274 -8.95 2.47 12.06
N GLU A 275 -10.20 2.92 11.94
CA GLU A 275 -11.25 2.68 12.95
C GLU A 275 -11.49 1.18 13.17
N TYR A 276 -11.50 0.39 12.11
CA TYR A 276 -11.62 -1.08 12.22
C TYR A 276 -10.43 -1.67 12.98
N PHE A 277 -9.20 -1.26 12.64
CA PHE A 277 -8.01 -1.75 13.34
C PHE A 277 -7.96 -1.30 14.81
N ASP A 278 -8.38 -0.08 15.11
CA ASP A 278 -8.49 0.42 16.49
C ASP A 278 -9.56 -0.32 17.28
N ALA A 279 -10.71 -0.61 16.68
CA ALA A 279 -11.76 -1.43 17.29
C ALA A 279 -11.26 -2.86 17.56
N LEU A 280 -10.52 -3.46 16.63
CA LEU A 280 -9.91 -4.77 16.79
C LEU A 280 -8.88 -4.78 17.94
N ALA A 281 -8.00 -3.78 17.97
CA ALA A 281 -7.02 -3.62 19.05
C ALA A 281 -7.70 -3.50 20.42
N SER A 282 -8.70 -2.62 20.51
CA SER A 282 -9.46 -2.39 21.76
C SER A 282 -10.19 -3.66 22.23
N HIS A 283 -10.83 -4.40 21.29
CA HIS A 283 -11.51 -5.67 21.60
C HIS A 283 -10.56 -6.71 22.21
N HIS A 284 -9.31 -6.72 21.75
CA HIS A 284 -8.28 -7.64 22.24
C HIS A 284 -7.46 -7.06 23.42
N GLY A 285 -7.88 -5.92 24.00
CA GLY A 285 -7.22 -5.32 25.17
C GLY A 285 -5.85 -4.71 24.87
N LEU A 286 -5.57 -4.34 23.61
CA LEU A 286 -4.36 -3.62 23.24
C LEU A 286 -4.55 -2.12 23.46
N ALA A 287 -3.51 -1.44 23.91
CA ALA A 287 -3.49 0.02 23.91
C ALA A 287 -3.43 0.55 22.46
N LEU A 288 -4.05 1.70 22.19
CA LEU A 288 -4.04 2.27 20.83
C LEU A 288 -2.63 2.64 20.35
N SER A 289 -1.70 2.93 21.25
CA SER A 289 -0.28 3.12 20.93
C SER A 289 0.37 1.85 20.35
N ASP A 290 -0.08 0.69 20.80
CA ASP A 290 0.45 -0.61 20.39
C ASP A 290 -0.37 -1.26 19.27
N ALA A 291 -1.50 -0.63 18.90
CA ALA A 291 -2.42 -1.16 17.90
C ALA A 291 -1.74 -1.51 16.55
N PRO A 292 -0.84 -0.69 15.99
CA PRO A 292 -0.21 -1.03 14.70
C PRO A 292 0.53 -2.38 14.75
N SER A 293 1.41 -2.56 15.71
CA SER A 293 2.16 -3.82 15.85
C SER A 293 1.31 -4.97 16.38
N GLY A 294 0.34 -4.68 17.27
CA GLY A 294 -0.54 -5.67 17.89
C GLY A 294 -1.51 -6.28 16.88
N VAL A 295 -2.17 -5.48 16.05
CA VAL A 295 -3.08 -5.95 15.00
C VAL A 295 -2.32 -6.79 13.99
N HIS A 296 -1.13 -6.33 13.57
CA HIS A 296 -0.27 -7.11 12.67
C HIS A 296 0.04 -8.50 13.25
N LYS A 297 0.44 -8.57 14.54
CA LYS A 297 0.73 -9.86 15.21
C LYS A 297 -0.50 -10.75 15.34
N LEU A 298 -1.68 -10.18 15.62
CA LEU A 298 -2.94 -10.93 15.68
C LEU A 298 -3.26 -11.61 14.34
N PHE A 299 -3.21 -10.86 13.25
CA PHE A 299 -3.47 -11.40 11.91
C PHE A 299 -2.46 -12.49 11.55
N ARG A 300 -1.17 -12.19 11.61
CA ARG A 300 -0.10 -13.14 11.25
C ARG A 300 -0.18 -14.44 12.05
N SER A 301 -0.39 -14.35 13.38
CA SER A 301 -0.48 -15.56 14.22
C SER A 301 -1.70 -16.41 13.88
N TYR A 302 -2.84 -15.78 13.55
CA TYR A 302 -4.03 -16.51 13.16
C TYR A 302 -3.88 -17.15 11.79
N GLU A 303 -3.37 -16.42 10.81
CA GLU A 303 -3.13 -16.91 9.45
C GLU A 303 -2.19 -18.11 9.43
N GLN A 304 -1.07 -18.06 10.16
CA GLN A 304 -0.16 -19.20 10.30
C GLN A 304 -0.86 -20.43 10.87
N LYS A 305 -1.72 -20.22 11.89
CA LYS A 305 -2.45 -21.31 12.51
C LYS A 305 -3.44 -22.01 11.57
N ILE A 306 -4.11 -21.25 10.68
CA ILE A 306 -5.09 -21.83 9.75
C ILE A 306 -4.45 -22.33 8.45
N LEU A 307 -3.30 -21.77 8.06
CA LEU A 307 -2.59 -22.14 6.83
C LEU A 307 -1.87 -23.48 6.97
N GLN A 308 -1.23 -23.73 8.12
CA GLN A 308 -0.42 -24.93 8.31
C GLN A 308 -1.18 -26.24 8.05
N PRO A 309 -2.40 -26.46 8.60
CA PRO A 309 -3.17 -27.66 8.28
C PRO A 309 -3.52 -27.80 6.80
N LEU A 310 -3.73 -26.68 6.10
CA LEU A 310 -4.02 -26.68 4.66
C LEU A 310 -2.79 -27.11 3.85
N LEU A 311 -1.61 -26.61 4.20
CA LEU A 311 -0.36 -27.00 3.58
C LEU A 311 -0.05 -28.47 3.84
N ASP A 312 -0.24 -28.96 5.06
CA ASP A 312 -0.03 -30.36 5.41
C ASP A 312 -0.94 -31.28 4.58
N LEU A 313 -2.20 -30.89 4.34
CA LEU A 313 -3.12 -31.61 3.46
C LEU A 313 -2.67 -31.57 2.00
N SER A 314 -2.19 -30.42 1.52
CA SER A 314 -1.71 -30.26 0.15
C SER A 314 -0.49 -31.13 -0.15
N LEU A 315 0.44 -31.23 0.78
CA LEU A 315 1.65 -32.05 0.64
C LEU A 315 1.35 -33.57 0.59
N ILE A 316 0.21 -34.02 1.11
CA ILE A 316 -0.22 -35.44 1.05
C ILE A 316 -0.67 -35.81 -0.37
N HIS A 317 -1.08 -34.85 -1.19
CA HIS A 317 -1.67 -35.06 -2.52
C HIS A 317 -0.73 -34.67 -3.68
N ILE A 318 0.47 -34.19 -3.35
CA ILE A 318 1.55 -33.95 -4.30
C ILE A 318 2.57 -35.08 -4.20
#